data_7be9625e7a95c01048bb0c7961013165
#
_entry.id   7be9625e7a95c01048bb0c7961013165
#
_cell.length_a   1.000
_cell.length_b   1.000
_cell.length_c   1.000
_cell.angle_alpha   90.00
_cell.angle_beta   90.00
_cell.angle_gamma   90.00
#
_symmetry.space_group_name_H-M   'P 1'
#
loop_
_entity.id
_entity.type
_entity.pdbx_description
1 polymer ?
#
loop_
_entity_poly.entity_id
_entity_poly.type
_entity_poly.pdbx_seq_one_letter_code
_entity_poly.pdbx_strand_id
1 'polypeptide(L)'
;MRRILILVCGAMLFWTSCSDDEVVSSGPVIPETPEEEYPSVITTDNRGMMVSYDPVKGQKLGALISWKWMKDDPDNAAYDIYRSVDGGEFVKLNSKPIDKSTNYKDASVDISRKNVYELRFAGSGEALGSYTFTPEMAATFYKSIFLNMNDLPDLTGTVNPGENEEDGDEGEGASVGYKVSDAAIGDLDGDGQYEIVVKRQTYSWDPANAGYLPGTCLLEAYRLDNGAFMWRVDLGPNIRQGTHYNPFIVYDLDGDGKAELAVRTSELTKFGDGTIIGDVDGDGKTHYMNMNPSSGAYGKVVDGPEFLSIIDGVTGAEVARTDYIPRGDKLLWVGYWGDGYDYANRIDRFLMAVGHFNSQNSAPSIVMCRGYYKNFQIVALDYANGKLTKRWHFDTYPDYQDYVEQGNHNLAVGDVDGDGKDEIIYGACAIDHNGKGLYSTGLGHGDALHLGKFDPTREGLQVVTCHESPSKYGNNGLEMHDAATGEIIFGVSGDGDDIGRCMVCLLYTS
;
A
#
# COMPACT_ATOMS: atom_id res chain seq x y z
N MET A 1 -9.30 15.19 30.70
CA MET A 1 -9.46 13.80 30.22
C MET A 1 -10.16 13.88 28.86
N ARG A 2 -9.38 13.77 27.78
CA ARG A 2 -9.93 13.71 26.40
C ARG A 2 -10.26 12.25 26.11
N ARG A 3 -11.47 11.97 25.68
CA ARG A 3 -11.94 10.62 25.36
C ARG A 3 -11.51 10.26 23.94
N ILE A 4 -10.79 9.16 23.76
CA ILE A 4 -10.51 8.53 22.47
C ILE A 4 -11.72 7.65 22.15
N LEU A 5 -12.31 7.84 20.99
CA LEU A 5 -13.40 6.99 20.50
C LEU A 5 -12.80 6.08 19.40
N ILE A 6 -12.88 4.78 19.61
CA ILE A 6 -12.47 3.77 18.63
C ILE A 6 -13.70 3.34 17.85
N LEU A 7 -13.68 3.49 16.54
CA LEU A 7 -14.76 3.07 15.66
C LEU A 7 -14.22 1.98 14.70
N VAL A 8 -14.88 0.85 14.64
CA VAL A 8 -14.55 -0.26 13.73
C VAL A 8 -15.34 -0.07 12.43
N CYS A 9 -14.67 0.27 11.34
CA CYS A 9 -15.20 0.20 9.98
C CYS A 9 -14.07 0.09 8.97
N GLY A 10 -14.12 -0.95 8.14
CA GLY A 10 -13.12 -1.20 7.12
C GLY A 10 -13.20 -0.21 5.95
N ALA A 11 -12.12 0.47 5.69
CA ALA A 11 -11.77 1.09 4.40
C ALA A 11 -10.27 1.40 4.42
N MET A 12 -9.53 0.89 3.44
CA MET A 12 -8.11 1.18 3.25
C MET A 12 -7.94 2.62 2.74
N LEU A 13 -7.06 3.37 3.38
CA LEU A 13 -6.56 4.65 2.88
C LEU A 13 -5.03 4.67 3.09
N PHE A 14 -4.31 4.88 2.02
CA PHE A 14 -2.86 5.11 2.04
C PHE A 14 -2.54 6.53 2.51
N TRP A 15 -1.52 6.68 3.33
CA TRP A 15 -1.00 7.97 3.75
C TRP A 15 0.48 8.09 3.44
N THR A 16 0.85 9.14 2.77
CA THR A 16 2.22 9.64 2.71
C THR A 16 2.35 10.79 3.70
N SER A 17 3.33 10.71 4.60
CA SER A 17 3.65 11.78 5.54
C SER A 17 4.96 12.45 5.17
N CYS A 18 5.00 13.78 5.17
CA CYS A 18 6.21 14.57 5.11
C CYS A 18 6.41 15.31 6.43
N SER A 19 7.62 15.30 6.95
CA SER A 19 8.08 16.26 7.96
C SER A 19 9.57 16.52 7.81
N ASP A 20 9.99 17.77 7.88
CA ASP A 20 11.38 18.21 7.99
C ASP A 20 11.57 18.96 9.30
N ASP A 21 12.71 18.72 9.96
CA ASP A 21 13.42 19.70 10.76
C ASP A 21 14.89 19.28 10.91
N GLU A 22 15.82 20.23 10.72
CA GLU A 22 17.27 20.04 10.80
C GLU A 22 17.78 19.94 12.22
N VAL A 23 18.55 18.87 12.55
CA VAL A 23 19.48 18.87 13.68
C VAL A 23 20.81 18.29 13.26
N VAL A 24 21.87 19.10 13.39
CA VAL A 24 23.26 18.75 13.01
C VAL A 24 23.90 17.89 14.08
N SER A 25 24.36 16.68 13.73
CA SER A 25 25.35 15.94 14.52
C SER A 25 26.42 15.32 13.61
N SER A 26 27.68 15.50 14.00
CA SER A 26 28.86 15.09 13.26
C SER A 26 29.20 13.61 13.50
N GLY A 27 28.93 12.75 12.52
CA GLY A 27 29.47 11.40 12.38
C GLY A 27 30.43 11.31 11.18
N PRO A 28 31.15 10.19 10.97
CA PRO A 28 32.18 10.11 9.95
C PRO A 28 31.61 10.26 8.53
N VAL A 29 32.22 11.16 7.77
CA VAL A 29 31.88 11.54 6.40
C VAL A 29 32.05 10.33 5.48
N ILE A 30 30.95 9.79 4.99
CA ILE A 30 30.91 8.94 3.79
C ILE A 30 30.88 9.88 2.59
N PRO A 31 31.63 9.66 1.49
CA PRO A 31 31.62 10.56 0.34
C PRO A 31 30.20 10.62 -0.25
N GLU A 32 29.62 11.80 -0.27
CA GLU A 32 28.36 12.09 -0.93
C GLU A 32 28.49 11.80 -2.43
N THR A 33 27.62 10.91 -2.95
CA THR A 33 27.31 10.88 -4.38
C THR A 33 26.63 12.21 -4.71
N PRO A 34 26.91 12.81 -5.89
CA PRO A 34 26.27 14.07 -6.28
C PRO A 34 24.75 13.92 -6.19
N GLU A 35 24.11 14.85 -5.50
CA GLU A 35 22.65 14.99 -5.54
C GLU A 35 22.22 15.20 -6.99
N GLU A 36 21.62 14.18 -7.61
CA GLU A 36 20.85 14.38 -8.83
C GLU A 36 19.53 15.05 -8.41
N GLU A 37 19.29 16.28 -8.88
CA GLU A 37 18.01 16.96 -8.75
C GLU A 37 16.97 16.17 -9.53
N TYR A 38 16.17 15.36 -8.85
CA TYR A 38 15.01 14.73 -9.47
C TYR A 38 13.89 15.78 -9.60
N PRO A 39 13.27 15.92 -10.77
CA PRO A 39 12.11 16.77 -10.90
C PRO A 39 11.00 16.24 -9.99
N SER A 40 10.42 17.09 -9.16
CA SER A 40 9.26 16.73 -8.35
C SER A 40 8.08 16.48 -9.29
N VAL A 41 7.72 15.24 -9.50
CA VAL A 41 6.65 14.80 -10.42
C VAL A 41 5.25 15.16 -9.91
N ILE A 42 5.10 15.46 -8.64
CA ILE A 42 3.84 15.96 -8.11
C ILE A 42 3.82 17.46 -8.26
N THR A 43 3.31 17.96 -9.38
CA THR A 43 2.95 19.36 -9.48
C THR A 43 1.80 19.61 -8.54
N THR A 44 2.09 20.25 -7.42
CA THR A 44 1.10 20.65 -6.44
C THR A 44 0.41 21.96 -6.83
N ASP A 45 0.37 22.27 -8.11
CA ASP A 45 -0.12 23.52 -8.69
C ASP A 45 -1.55 23.87 -8.24
N ASN A 46 -2.34 22.88 -7.86
CA ASN A 46 -3.68 23.07 -7.33
C ASN A 46 -3.85 22.59 -5.87
N ARG A 47 -2.77 22.27 -5.17
CA ARG A 47 -2.78 21.71 -3.80
C ARG A 47 -3.61 20.43 -3.64
N GLY A 48 -3.73 19.62 -4.66
CA GLY A 48 -4.64 18.47 -4.66
C GLY A 48 -6.09 18.88 -4.41
N MET A 49 -6.46 20.10 -4.78
CA MET A 49 -7.82 20.60 -4.63
C MET A 49 -8.79 19.77 -5.45
N MET A 50 -9.86 19.31 -4.81
CA MET A 50 -10.89 18.49 -5.43
C MET A 50 -12.27 18.95 -4.96
N VAL A 51 -13.25 18.84 -5.86
CA VAL A 51 -14.66 19.08 -5.56
C VAL A 51 -15.47 17.82 -5.88
N SER A 52 -16.21 17.33 -4.90
CA SER A 52 -17.09 16.18 -5.05
C SER A 52 -18.53 16.52 -4.70
N TYR A 53 -19.48 15.84 -5.34
CA TYR A 53 -20.91 15.99 -5.11
C TYR A 53 -21.58 14.62 -5.19
N ASP A 54 -22.28 14.22 -4.14
CA ASP A 54 -23.08 13.01 -4.13
C ASP A 54 -24.46 13.32 -4.74
N PRO A 55 -24.81 12.80 -5.93
CA PRO A 55 -26.08 13.11 -6.60
C PRO A 55 -27.31 12.63 -5.81
N VAL A 56 -27.16 11.68 -4.89
CA VAL A 56 -28.24 11.16 -4.05
C VAL A 56 -28.40 12.02 -2.78
N LYS A 57 -27.31 12.40 -2.13
CA LYS A 57 -27.31 13.14 -0.86
C LYS A 57 -27.02 14.61 -1.04
N GLY A 58 -26.42 15.02 -2.15
CA GLY A 58 -25.88 16.35 -2.40
C GLY A 58 -26.92 17.47 -2.36
N GLN A 59 -28.17 17.18 -2.71
CA GLN A 59 -29.27 18.16 -2.57
C GLN A 59 -29.41 18.69 -1.12
N LYS A 60 -29.02 17.89 -0.13
CA LYS A 60 -29.00 18.29 1.30
C LYS A 60 -27.61 18.68 1.79
N LEU A 61 -26.57 18.14 1.18
CA LEU A 61 -25.21 18.24 1.66
C LEU A 61 -24.38 19.30 0.94
N GLY A 62 -24.70 19.63 -0.33
CA GLY A 62 -23.91 20.51 -1.18
C GLY A 62 -22.66 19.83 -1.72
N ALA A 63 -21.78 20.62 -2.36
CA ALA A 63 -20.48 20.16 -2.83
C ALA A 63 -19.45 20.17 -1.68
N LEU A 64 -18.61 19.14 -1.61
CA LEU A 64 -17.48 19.08 -0.70
C LEU A 64 -16.22 19.49 -1.47
N ILE A 65 -15.59 20.55 -1.03
CA ILE A 65 -14.29 21.02 -1.51
C ILE A 65 -13.24 20.52 -0.53
N SER A 66 -12.16 19.90 -1.01
CA SER A 66 -11.02 19.45 -0.20
C SER A 66 -9.71 19.89 -0.83
N TRP A 67 -8.66 20.02 -0.01
CA TRP A 67 -7.31 20.39 -0.42
C TRP A 67 -6.28 19.78 0.52
N LYS A 68 -4.99 19.91 0.20
CA LYS A 68 -3.89 19.49 1.06
C LYS A 68 -3.28 20.68 1.81
N TRP A 69 -2.93 20.44 3.06
CA TRP A 69 -1.97 21.26 3.79
C TRP A 69 -0.59 20.92 3.28
N MET A 70 0.17 21.93 2.85
CA MET A 70 1.50 21.73 2.30
C MET A 70 2.55 22.01 3.37
N LYS A 71 3.73 21.39 3.23
CA LYS A 71 4.86 21.55 4.14
C LYS A 71 5.24 23.02 4.39
N ASP A 72 5.21 23.83 3.35
CA ASP A 72 5.59 25.24 3.40
C ASP A 72 4.46 26.16 3.89
N ASP A 73 3.32 25.60 4.27
CA ASP A 73 2.24 26.40 4.86
C ASP A 73 2.61 26.83 6.28
N PRO A 74 2.27 28.07 6.67
CA PRO A 74 2.46 28.49 8.06
C PRO A 74 1.72 27.59 9.05
N ASP A 75 2.29 27.34 10.24
CA ASP A 75 1.67 26.51 11.29
C ASP A 75 0.27 26.97 11.70
N ASN A 76 -0.03 28.26 11.52
CA ASN A 76 -1.33 28.86 11.75
C ASN A 76 -2.08 29.19 10.46
N ALA A 77 -1.80 28.47 9.37
CA ALA A 77 -2.47 28.70 8.10
C ALA A 77 -3.98 28.62 8.25
N ALA A 78 -4.65 29.60 7.64
CA ALA A 78 -6.09 29.65 7.54
C ALA A 78 -6.49 29.98 6.10
N TYR A 79 -7.59 29.42 5.65
CA TYR A 79 -7.96 29.43 4.25
C TYR A 79 -9.32 30.10 4.01
N ASP A 80 -9.45 30.66 2.82
CA ASP A 80 -10.70 31.18 2.27
C ASP A 80 -11.01 30.45 0.95
N ILE A 81 -12.27 30.07 0.77
CA ILE A 81 -12.78 29.45 -0.46
C ILE A 81 -13.59 30.49 -1.23
N TYR A 82 -13.28 30.62 -2.50
CA TYR A 82 -13.99 31.47 -3.44
C TYR A 82 -14.62 30.62 -4.53
N ARG A 83 -15.73 31.10 -5.10
CA ARG A 83 -16.40 30.46 -6.23
C ARG A 83 -16.80 31.49 -7.28
N SER A 84 -16.51 31.17 -8.54
CA SER A 84 -17.04 31.83 -9.74
C SER A 84 -18.02 30.90 -10.41
N VAL A 85 -19.13 31.42 -10.89
CA VAL A 85 -20.17 30.67 -11.63
C VAL A 85 -20.20 31.19 -13.07
N ASP A 86 -20.06 30.28 -14.06
CA ASP A 86 -20.03 30.56 -15.51
C ASP A 86 -19.06 31.69 -15.91
N GLY A 87 -17.93 31.79 -15.23
CA GLY A 87 -16.92 32.82 -15.49
C GLY A 87 -17.24 34.21 -14.94
N GLY A 88 -18.22 34.32 -14.05
CA GLY A 88 -18.48 35.53 -13.27
C GLY A 88 -17.39 35.85 -12.23
N GLU A 89 -17.59 36.88 -11.44
CA GLU A 89 -16.66 37.26 -10.38
C GLU A 89 -16.55 36.18 -9.30
N PHE A 90 -15.37 36.05 -8.69
CA PHE A 90 -15.14 35.18 -7.55
C PHE A 90 -15.77 35.74 -6.28
N VAL A 91 -16.66 35.00 -5.66
CA VAL A 91 -17.33 35.33 -4.40
C VAL A 91 -16.82 34.43 -3.30
N LYS A 92 -16.38 35.05 -2.18
CA LYS A 92 -15.97 34.30 -0.98
C LYS A 92 -17.16 33.57 -0.36
N LEU A 93 -17.00 32.28 -0.05
CA LEU A 93 -18.06 31.42 0.46
C LEU A 93 -18.05 31.32 1.99
N ASN A 94 -16.90 31.20 2.63
CA ASN A 94 -16.79 31.09 4.08
C ASN A 94 -16.78 32.44 4.78
N SER A 95 -17.59 32.59 5.82
CA SER A 95 -17.68 33.82 6.61
C SER A 95 -16.51 34.00 7.59
N LYS A 96 -15.90 32.91 8.03
CA LYS A 96 -14.71 32.86 8.90
C LYS A 96 -13.62 32.07 8.22
N PRO A 97 -12.33 32.42 8.40
CA PRO A 97 -11.23 31.62 7.91
C PRO A 97 -11.32 30.17 8.39
N ILE A 98 -10.92 29.23 7.54
CA ILE A 98 -10.90 27.80 7.84
C ILE A 98 -9.49 27.46 8.34
N ASP A 99 -9.34 27.22 9.65
CA ASP A 99 -8.07 27.02 10.34
C ASP A 99 -7.96 25.66 11.06
N LYS A 100 -8.97 24.80 10.93
CA LYS A 100 -9.06 23.51 11.64
C LYS A 100 -9.28 22.31 10.74
N SER A 101 -9.43 22.53 9.46
CA SER A 101 -9.67 21.47 8.49
C SER A 101 -9.18 21.89 7.10
N THR A 102 -8.98 20.91 6.22
CA THR A 102 -8.66 21.10 4.81
C THR A 102 -9.84 20.74 3.92
N ASN A 103 -11.03 21.09 4.36
CA ASN A 103 -12.25 20.92 3.57
C ASN A 103 -13.28 22.01 3.88
N TYR A 104 -14.17 22.23 2.92
CA TYR A 104 -15.29 23.15 3.03
C TYR A 104 -16.51 22.58 2.31
N LYS A 105 -17.68 22.80 2.89
CA LYS A 105 -18.95 22.36 2.32
C LYS A 105 -19.72 23.54 1.75
N ASP A 106 -19.87 23.57 0.43
CA ASP A 106 -20.69 24.55 -0.26
C ASP A 106 -22.14 24.05 -0.45
N ALA A 107 -23.00 24.41 0.52
CA ALA A 107 -24.41 24.07 0.44
C ALA A 107 -25.18 24.93 -0.60
N SER A 108 -24.54 25.96 -1.18
CA SER A 108 -25.15 26.87 -2.15
C SER A 108 -24.77 26.60 -3.60
N VAL A 109 -24.09 25.48 -3.87
CA VAL A 109 -23.65 25.12 -5.22
C VAL A 109 -24.84 24.99 -6.17
N ASP A 110 -24.76 25.60 -7.35
CA ASP A 110 -25.65 25.33 -8.47
C ASP A 110 -24.99 24.32 -9.40
N ILE A 111 -25.40 23.05 -9.26
CA ILE A 111 -24.82 21.93 -10.03
C ILE A 111 -25.21 21.94 -11.51
N SER A 112 -26.17 22.77 -11.94
CA SER A 112 -26.55 22.93 -13.34
C SER A 112 -25.63 23.87 -14.12
N ARG A 113 -24.67 24.50 -13.44
CA ARG A 113 -23.76 25.51 -13.98
C ARG A 113 -22.31 25.11 -13.75
N LYS A 114 -21.42 25.67 -14.58
CA LYS A 114 -19.97 25.54 -14.38
C LYS A 114 -19.57 26.38 -13.16
N ASN A 115 -18.99 25.71 -12.14
CA ASN A 115 -18.43 26.35 -10.95
C ASN A 115 -16.90 26.24 -10.99
N VAL A 116 -16.20 27.34 -10.74
CA VAL A 116 -14.76 27.33 -10.54
C VAL A 116 -14.50 27.73 -9.10
N TYR A 117 -13.82 26.87 -8.35
CA TYR A 117 -13.44 27.13 -6.97
C TYR A 117 -11.98 27.55 -6.90
N GLU A 118 -11.66 28.47 -6.01
CA GLU A 118 -10.29 28.85 -5.66
C GLU A 118 -10.08 28.74 -4.15
N LEU A 119 -8.91 28.22 -3.79
CA LEU A 119 -8.36 28.22 -2.45
C LEU A 119 -7.40 29.40 -2.30
N ARG A 120 -7.51 30.19 -1.24
CA ARG A 120 -6.58 31.29 -0.92
C ARG A 120 -6.22 31.25 0.56
N PHE A 121 -5.04 31.77 0.93
CA PHE A 121 -4.82 32.08 2.34
C PHE A 121 -5.80 33.18 2.78
N ALA A 122 -6.25 33.10 4.03
CA ALA A 122 -7.20 34.07 4.58
C ALA A 122 -6.68 35.49 4.45
N GLY A 123 -7.47 36.33 3.77
CA GLY A 123 -7.11 37.72 3.51
C GLY A 123 -6.13 37.93 2.33
N SER A 124 -5.70 36.89 1.65
CA SER A 124 -4.88 37.00 0.42
C SER A 124 -5.77 37.16 -0.81
N GLY A 125 -5.25 37.87 -1.81
CA GLY A 125 -5.86 37.94 -3.14
C GLY A 125 -5.37 36.87 -4.09
N GLU A 126 -4.32 36.12 -3.73
CA GLU A 126 -3.65 35.13 -4.59
C GLU A 126 -4.28 33.74 -4.40
N ALA A 127 -4.53 33.05 -5.53
CA ALA A 127 -5.04 31.69 -5.52
C ALA A 127 -3.89 30.70 -5.29
N LEU A 128 -4.04 29.82 -4.31
CA LEU A 128 -3.13 28.72 -4.02
C LEU A 128 -3.42 27.49 -4.87
N GLY A 129 -4.64 27.38 -5.37
CA GLY A 129 -5.11 26.32 -6.23
C GLY A 129 -6.52 26.59 -6.71
N SER A 130 -6.93 25.95 -7.77
CA SER A 130 -8.28 26.05 -8.33
C SER A 130 -8.81 24.71 -8.83
N TYR A 131 -10.11 24.57 -8.89
CA TYR A 131 -10.79 23.39 -9.41
C TYR A 131 -12.05 23.77 -10.17
N THR A 132 -12.18 23.28 -11.41
CA THR A 132 -13.38 23.44 -12.20
C THR A 132 -14.33 22.28 -11.96
N PHE A 133 -15.53 22.58 -11.50
CA PHE A 133 -16.60 21.63 -11.26
C PHE A 133 -17.75 21.88 -12.25
N THR A 134 -18.07 20.87 -13.06
CA THR A 134 -19.06 20.98 -14.15
C THR A 134 -20.34 20.22 -13.83
N PRO A 135 -21.45 20.49 -14.57
CA PRO A 135 -22.68 19.71 -14.42
C PRO A 135 -22.50 18.20 -14.67
N GLU A 136 -21.61 17.82 -15.56
CA GLU A 136 -21.28 16.42 -15.85
C GLU A 136 -20.65 15.74 -14.64
N MET A 137 -19.74 16.44 -13.93
CA MET A 137 -19.13 15.94 -12.70
C MET A 137 -20.13 15.85 -11.55
N ALA A 138 -21.17 16.70 -11.55
CA ALA A 138 -22.24 16.64 -10.57
C ALA A 138 -23.24 15.50 -10.80
N ALA A 139 -23.33 14.99 -12.01
CA ALA A 139 -24.22 13.88 -12.36
C ALA A 139 -23.74 12.55 -11.77
N THR A 140 -22.43 12.39 -11.58
CA THR A 140 -21.83 11.19 -10.97
C THR A 140 -20.59 11.57 -10.17
N PHE A 141 -20.45 11.01 -8.95
CA PHE A 141 -19.31 11.25 -8.08
C PHE A 141 -18.28 10.11 -8.13
N TYR A 142 -18.42 9.22 -9.10
CA TYR A 142 -17.48 8.14 -9.39
C TYR A 142 -17.22 8.05 -10.88
N LYS A 143 -16.10 7.46 -11.24
CA LYS A 143 -15.76 7.11 -12.60
C LYS A 143 -15.80 5.60 -12.75
N SER A 144 -16.51 5.10 -13.76
CA SER A 144 -16.55 3.69 -14.09
C SER A 144 -15.45 3.36 -15.09
N ILE A 145 -14.67 2.33 -14.80
CA ILE A 145 -13.72 1.73 -15.72
C ILE A 145 -14.23 0.36 -16.10
N PHE A 146 -14.46 0.14 -17.41
CA PHE A 146 -14.89 -1.16 -17.92
C PHE A 146 -13.66 -2.05 -18.10
N LEU A 147 -13.62 -3.15 -17.35
CA LEU A 147 -12.52 -4.08 -17.42
C LEU A 147 -12.45 -4.81 -18.76
N ASN A 148 -11.24 -5.00 -19.26
CA ASN A 148 -11.01 -5.78 -20.48
C ASN A 148 -11.35 -7.25 -20.26
N MET A 149 -12.34 -7.77 -20.98
CA MET A 149 -12.80 -9.17 -20.90
C MET A 149 -12.22 -10.05 -22.01
N ASN A 150 -11.42 -9.48 -22.92
CA ASN A 150 -10.80 -10.23 -24.00
C ASN A 150 -9.56 -10.97 -23.50
N ASP A 151 -9.28 -12.12 -24.08
CA ASP A 151 -8.06 -12.90 -23.87
C ASP A 151 -7.77 -13.25 -22.41
N LEU A 152 -8.82 -13.41 -21.60
CA LEU A 152 -8.68 -13.93 -20.25
C LEU A 152 -8.24 -15.38 -20.27
N PRO A 153 -7.37 -15.81 -19.32
CA PRO A 153 -7.01 -17.23 -19.18
C PRO A 153 -8.25 -18.12 -18.98
N ASP A 154 -8.17 -19.34 -19.53
CA ASP A 154 -9.25 -20.31 -19.43
C ASP A 154 -9.45 -20.76 -17.96
N LEU A 155 -10.70 -20.76 -17.51
CA LEU A 155 -11.12 -21.15 -16.17
C LEU A 155 -11.68 -22.57 -16.12
N THR A 156 -11.22 -23.47 -17.00
CA THR A 156 -11.65 -24.87 -16.97
C THR A 156 -11.16 -25.56 -15.70
N GLY A 157 -12.08 -25.89 -14.83
CA GLY A 157 -11.84 -26.61 -13.58
C GLY A 157 -12.99 -26.47 -12.60
N THR A 158 -13.31 -27.50 -11.84
CA THR A 158 -14.25 -27.41 -10.72
C THR A 158 -13.53 -26.81 -9.52
N VAL A 159 -13.95 -25.62 -9.10
CA VAL A 159 -13.58 -25.08 -7.79
C VAL A 159 -14.48 -25.75 -6.76
N ASN A 160 -13.90 -26.52 -5.83
CA ASN A 160 -14.55 -26.73 -4.54
C ASN A 160 -14.01 -25.60 -3.64
N PRO A 161 -14.76 -24.52 -3.40
CA PRO A 161 -14.43 -23.62 -2.31
C PRO A 161 -14.48 -24.47 -1.04
N GLY A 162 -13.36 -24.57 -0.31
CA GLY A 162 -13.36 -25.15 1.01
C GLY A 162 -14.45 -24.44 1.82
N GLU A 163 -15.20 -25.20 2.59
CA GLU A 163 -16.18 -24.68 3.52
C GLU A 163 -15.48 -23.87 4.64
N ASN A 164 -15.13 -22.65 4.36
CA ASN A 164 -14.72 -21.68 5.38
C ASN A 164 -15.87 -20.71 5.58
N GLU A 165 -16.75 -21.05 6.53
CA GLU A 165 -17.93 -20.29 6.94
C GLU A 165 -17.61 -19.04 7.76
N GLU A 166 -16.33 -18.64 7.94
CA GLU A 166 -15.98 -17.56 8.88
C GLU A 166 -16.14 -16.13 8.34
N ASP A 167 -16.30 -15.92 7.03
CA ASP A 167 -16.41 -14.56 6.47
C ASP A 167 -17.75 -14.23 5.79
N GLY A 168 -18.83 -14.88 6.16
CA GLY A 168 -20.20 -14.35 6.00
C GLY A 168 -20.70 -13.99 4.57
N ASP A 169 -20.01 -14.38 3.51
CA ASP A 169 -20.49 -14.19 2.13
C ASP A 169 -20.98 -15.54 1.57
N GLU A 170 -22.28 -15.77 1.71
CA GLU A 170 -22.97 -16.93 1.20
C GLU A 170 -22.98 -16.95 -0.33
N GLY A 171 -21.91 -17.46 -0.90
CA GLY A 171 -21.77 -17.66 -2.34
C GLY A 171 -22.27 -19.01 -2.82
N GLU A 172 -23.54 -19.36 -2.62
CA GLU A 172 -24.14 -20.45 -3.39
C GLU A 172 -24.09 -20.09 -4.89
N GLY A 173 -23.22 -20.80 -5.65
CA GLY A 173 -23.23 -20.73 -7.11
C GLY A 173 -22.54 -19.53 -7.73
N ALA A 174 -21.55 -18.92 -7.06
CA ALA A 174 -20.73 -17.87 -7.67
C ALA A 174 -20.04 -18.44 -8.92
N SER A 175 -20.39 -17.94 -10.09
CA SER A 175 -19.69 -18.26 -11.33
C SER A 175 -18.21 -17.93 -11.15
N VAL A 176 -17.33 -18.92 -11.40
CA VAL A 176 -15.89 -18.69 -11.41
C VAL A 176 -15.60 -17.66 -12.49
N GLY A 177 -15.11 -16.50 -12.07
CA GLY A 177 -14.82 -15.39 -12.97
C GLY A 177 -13.79 -14.47 -12.35
N TYR A 178 -13.04 -13.75 -13.19
CA TYR A 178 -12.06 -12.77 -12.72
C TYR A 178 -12.74 -11.60 -12.04
N LYS A 179 -12.39 -11.36 -10.78
CA LYS A 179 -12.86 -10.23 -9.96
C LYS A 179 -11.68 -9.33 -9.62
N VAL A 180 -11.95 -8.04 -9.39
CA VAL A 180 -10.98 -7.11 -8.81
C VAL A 180 -10.78 -7.46 -7.34
N SER A 181 -9.52 -7.53 -6.92
CA SER A 181 -9.17 -7.79 -5.52
C SER A 181 -8.33 -6.68 -4.90
N ASP A 182 -7.61 -5.91 -5.72
CA ASP A 182 -6.72 -4.84 -5.27
C ASP A 182 -6.45 -3.86 -6.40
N ALA A 183 -5.99 -2.63 -6.09
CA ALA A 183 -5.60 -1.65 -7.09
C ALA A 183 -4.57 -0.67 -6.53
N ALA A 184 -3.71 -0.14 -7.41
CA ALA A 184 -2.80 0.95 -7.14
C ALA A 184 -2.85 1.98 -8.27
N ILE A 185 -2.49 3.23 -7.96
CA ILE A 185 -2.45 4.31 -8.95
C ILE A 185 -1.03 4.87 -9.05
N GLY A 186 -0.67 5.35 -10.24
CA GLY A 186 0.58 6.04 -10.51
C GLY A 186 0.49 6.72 -11.87
N ASP A 187 1.38 7.66 -12.12
CA ASP A 187 1.59 8.26 -13.43
C ASP A 187 2.51 7.33 -14.24
N LEU A 188 1.91 6.40 -14.99
CA LEU A 188 2.66 5.36 -15.69
C LEU A 188 3.40 5.86 -16.93
N ASP A 189 2.95 6.94 -17.55
CA ASP A 189 3.54 7.46 -18.79
C ASP A 189 4.16 8.86 -18.65
N GLY A 190 4.11 9.47 -17.47
CA GLY A 190 4.75 10.75 -17.16
C GLY A 190 4.00 11.95 -17.74
N ASP A 191 2.70 11.81 -18.02
CA ASP A 191 1.89 12.89 -18.59
C ASP A 191 1.22 13.79 -17.54
N GLY A 192 1.42 13.50 -16.25
CA GLY A 192 0.83 14.19 -15.11
C GLY A 192 -0.60 13.77 -14.78
N GLN A 193 -1.15 12.78 -15.48
CA GLN A 193 -2.41 12.12 -15.11
C GLN A 193 -2.09 10.74 -14.54
N TYR A 194 -2.96 10.26 -13.66
CA TYR A 194 -2.77 8.92 -13.10
C TYR A 194 -3.45 7.85 -13.96
N GLU A 195 -2.79 6.71 -14.02
CA GLU A 195 -3.35 5.43 -14.40
C GLU A 195 -3.67 4.60 -13.16
N ILE A 196 -4.48 3.57 -13.36
CA ILE A 196 -4.78 2.58 -12.34
C ILE A 196 -4.32 1.20 -12.78
N VAL A 197 -3.58 0.53 -11.91
CA VAL A 197 -3.26 -0.89 -12.07
C VAL A 197 -4.19 -1.68 -11.18
N VAL A 198 -4.94 -2.60 -11.78
CA VAL A 198 -5.95 -3.42 -11.10
C VAL A 198 -5.46 -4.86 -11.04
N LYS A 199 -5.44 -5.43 -9.83
CA LYS A 199 -5.22 -6.86 -9.63
C LYS A 199 -6.53 -7.61 -9.78
N ARG A 200 -6.55 -8.62 -10.65
CA ARG A 200 -7.70 -9.49 -10.89
C ARG A 200 -7.33 -10.94 -10.63
N GLN A 201 -8.23 -11.64 -9.98
CA GLN A 201 -8.07 -13.06 -9.68
C GLN A 201 -9.44 -13.73 -9.58
N THR A 202 -9.47 -15.05 -9.64
CA THR A 202 -10.71 -15.82 -9.56
C THR A 202 -11.11 -16.10 -8.11
N TYR A 203 -10.18 -15.90 -7.19
CA TYR A 203 -10.33 -16.16 -5.77
C TYR A 203 -9.70 -15.03 -4.95
N SER A 204 -10.48 -14.36 -4.13
CA SER A 204 -10.09 -13.11 -3.47
C SER A 204 -9.92 -13.18 -1.96
N TRP A 205 -10.15 -14.34 -1.33
CA TRP A 205 -9.88 -14.47 0.09
C TRP A 205 -8.63 -15.31 0.39
N ASP A 206 -8.33 -15.56 1.64
CA ASP A 206 -7.13 -16.31 2.02
C ASP A 206 -7.29 -17.80 1.65
N PRO A 207 -6.58 -18.31 0.64
CA PRO A 207 -6.70 -19.69 0.23
C PRO A 207 -5.80 -20.64 1.04
N ALA A 208 -5.49 -20.31 2.30
CA ALA A 208 -4.59 -21.10 3.14
C ALA A 208 -4.92 -22.59 3.12
N ASN A 209 -6.21 -22.91 3.21
CA ASN A 209 -6.73 -24.27 3.21
C ASN A 209 -7.31 -24.72 1.86
N ALA A 210 -7.35 -23.83 0.87
CA ALA A 210 -7.82 -24.20 -0.46
C ALA A 210 -6.81 -25.08 -1.19
N GLY A 211 -7.32 -26.01 -1.96
CA GLY A 211 -6.54 -26.76 -2.93
C GLY A 211 -6.25 -25.95 -4.20
N TYR A 212 -6.29 -26.63 -5.34
CA TYR A 212 -6.12 -25.98 -6.64
C TYR A 212 -7.27 -24.98 -6.92
N LEU A 213 -6.88 -23.79 -7.35
CA LEU A 213 -7.79 -22.75 -7.81
C LEU A 213 -7.52 -22.49 -9.30
N PRO A 214 -8.54 -22.56 -10.19
CA PRO A 214 -8.35 -22.34 -11.61
C PRO A 214 -8.05 -20.84 -11.90
N GLY A 215 -7.41 -20.60 -13.05
CA GLY A 215 -6.97 -19.28 -13.46
C GLY A 215 -5.67 -18.84 -12.79
N THR A 216 -5.28 -17.62 -13.10
CA THR A 216 -4.02 -16.99 -12.65
C THR A 216 -4.30 -15.61 -12.05
N CYS A 217 -3.34 -15.01 -11.40
CA CYS A 217 -3.43 -13.64 -10.95
C CYS A 217 -3.02 -12.70 -12.09
N LEU A 218 -3.86 -11.73 -12.42
CA LEU A 218 -3.65 -10.76 -13.48
C LEU A 218 -3.43 -9.36 -12.90
N LEU A 219 -2.50 -8.60 -13.50
CA LEU A 219 -2.38 -7.16 -13.30
C LEU A 219 -2.73 -6.46 -14.61
N GLU A 220 -3.63 -5.49 -14.56
CA GLU A 220 -4.11 -4.76 -15.74
C GLU A 220 -4.03 -3.26 -15.51
N ALA A 221 -3.43 -2.54 -16.47
CA ALA A 221 -3.39 -1.07 -16.43
C ALA A 221 -4.49 -0.45 -17.27
N TYR A 222 -5.05 0.64 -16.76
CA TYR A 222 -6.08 1.44 -17.41
C TYR A 222 -5.82 2.91 -17.18
N ARG A 223 -6.06 3.74 -18.22
CA ARG A 223 -6.08 5.19 -18.06
C ARG A 223 -7.26 5.64 -17.20
N LEU A 224 -7.01 6.50 -16.23
CA LEU A 224 -8.09 7.05 -15.39
C LEU A 224 -8.92 8.12 -16.13
N ASP A 225 -8.33 8.84 -17.08
CA ASP A 225 -9.03 9.92 -17.81
C ASP A 225 -10.16 9.42 -18.72
N ASN A 226 -9.95 8.28 -19.40
CA ASN A 226 -10.87 7.76 -20.39
C ASN A 226 -11.26 6.28 -20.21
N GLY A 227 -10.63 5.56 -19.27
CA GLY A 227 -10.86 4.14 -18.99
C GLY A 227 -10.24 3.19 -20.03
N ALA A 228 -9.32 3.68 -20.88
CA ALA A 228 -8.69 2.87 -21.91
C ALA A 228 -7.77 1.82 -21.27
N PHE A 229 -7.91 0.57 -21.73
CA PHE A 229 -7.02 -0.52 -21.37
C PHE A 229 -5.63 -0.29 -21.99
N MET A 230 -4.57 -0.46 -21.21
CA MET A 230 -3.19 -0.31 -21.66
C MET A 230 -2.53 -1.67 -21.92
N TRP A 231 -2.43 -2.48 -20.88
CA TRP A 231 -1.77 -3.78 -20.94
C TRP A 231 -2.29 -4.74 -19.83
N ARG A 232 -1.91 -6.01 -19.98
CA ARG A 232 -2.13 -7.06 -18.99
C ARG A 232 -0.86 -7.85 -18.76
N VAL A 233 -0.51 -8.07 -17.52
CA VAL A 233 0.48 -9.06 -17.08
C VAL A 233 -0.27 -10.25 -16.47
N ASP A 234 0.02 -11.46 -16.92
CA ASP A 234 -0.46 -12.71 -16.33
C ASP A 234 0.68 -13.31 -15.50
N LEU A 235 0.53 -13.33 -14.17
CA LEU A 235 1.57 -13.82 -13.28
C LEU A 235 1.82 -15.34 -13.42
N GLY A 236 0.95 -16.05 -14.13
CA GLY A 236 1.12 -17.45 -14.47
C GLY A 236 0.78 -18.42 -13.32
N PRO A 237 0.86 -19.74 -13.60
CA PRO A 237 0.40 -20.76 -12.67
C PRO A 237 1.30 -20.94 -11.45
N ASN A 238 2.54 -20.47 -11.48
CA ASN A 238 3.47 -20.59 -10.35
C ASN A 238 3.31 -19.47 -9.30
N ILE A 239 2.42 -18.52 -9.54
CA ILE A 239 2.06 -17.46 -8.59
C ILE A 239 0.64 -17.73 -8.08
N ARG A 240 0.52 -18.19 -6.84
CA ARG A 240 -0.79 -18.51 -6.24
C ARG A 240 -1.65 -17.26 -6.16
N GLN A 241 -2.95 -17.44 -6.41
CA GLN A 241 -3.97 -16.44 -6.16
C GLN A 241 -4.29 -16.36 -4.66
N GLY A 242 -4.82 -15.23 -4.20
CA GLY A 242 -5.28 -15.02 -2.83
C GLY A 242 -4.88 -13.67 -2.27
N THR A 243 -5.56 -13.26 -1.22
CA THR A 243 -5.47 -11.91 -0.66
C THR A 243 -4.05 -11.55 -0.19
N HIS A 244 -3.31 -12.51 0.39
CA HIS A 244 -2.00 -12.25 1.01
C HIS A 244 -0.80 -12.62 0.12
N TYR A 245 -1.01 -13.07 -1.12
CA TYR A 245 0.05 -13.74 -1.87
C TYR A 245 0.72 -12.89 -2.93
N ASN A 246 0.08 -11.84 -3.43
CA ASN A 246 0.57 -11.06 -4.55
C ASN A 246 0.46 -9.56 -4.28
N PRO A 247 1.19 -9.02 -3.29
CA PRO A 247 1.36 -7.58 -3.18
C PRO A 247 2.11 -7.07 -4.39
N PHE A 248 1.84 -5.84 -4.80
CA PHE A 248 2.55 -5.15 -5.85
C PHE A 248 2.65 -3.66 -5.54
N ILE A 249 3.62 -3.00 -6.13
CA ILE A 249 3.89 -1.58 -5.97
C ILE A 249 3.73 -0.93 -7.34
N VAL A 250 3.15 0.27 -7.37
CA VAL A 250 3.17 1.21 -8.49
C VAL A 250 3.80 2.49 -7.96
N TYR A 251 5.00 2.82 -8.42
CA TYR A 251 5.76 3.96 -7.93
C TYR A 251 6.85 4.34 -8.94
N ASP A 252 7.23 5.61 -9.00
CA ASP A 252 8.43 6.06 -9.73
C ASP A 252 9.67 5.59 -8.95
N LEU A 253 10.19 4.42 -9.36
CA LEU A 253 11.24 3.70 -8.62
C LEU A 253 12.65 4.19 -8.94
N ASP A 254 12.86 4.85 -10.07
CA ASP A 254 14.17 5.37 -10.48
C ASP A 254 14.21 6.90 -10.60
N GLY A 255 13.10 7.58 -10.35
CA GLY A 255 13.01 9.03 -10.30
C GLY A 255 12.93 9.70 -11.69
N ASP A 256 12.52 8.96 -12.74
CA ASP A 256 12.44 9.49 -14.11
C ASP A 256 11.10 10.20 -14.40
N GLY A 257 10.17 10.19 -13.44
CA GLY A 257 8.85 10.80 -13.55
C GLY A 257 7.78 9.87 -14.08
N LYS A 258 8.06 8.58 -14.26
CA LYS A 258 7.10 7.55 -14.64
C LYS A 258 7.09 6.46 -13.59
N ALA A 259 5.89 5.95 -13.28
CA ALA A 259 5.79 4.88 -12.32
C ALA A 259 5.99 3.51 -12.98
N GLU A 260 6.85 2.68 -12.38
CA GLU A 260 6.99 1.26 -12.67
C GLU A 260 6.07 0.44 -11.78
N LEU A 261 5.92 -0.83 -12.15
CA LEU A 261 5.41 -1.88 -11.28
C LEU A 261 6.55 -2.72 -10.71
N ALA A 262 6.53 -2.99 -9.41
CA ALA A 262 7.31 -4.06 -8.79
C ALA A 262 6.36 -5.16 -8.30
N VAL A 263 6.61 -6.40 -8.72
CA VAL A 263 5.77 -7.56 -8.35
C VAL A 263 6.56 -8.86 -8.36
N ARG A 264 6.13 -9.82 -7.55
CA ARG A 264 6.67 -11.18 -7.56
C ARG A 264 6.23 -11.93 -8.81
N THR A 265 7.20 -12.55 -9.51
CA THR A 265 7.00 -13.33 -10.73
C THR A 265 7.68 -14.70 -10.63
N SER A 266 7.45 -15.53 -11.61
CA SER A 266 8.07 -16.85 -11.75
C SER A 266 8.09 -17.26 -13.22
N GLU A 267 8.62 -18.40 -13.53
CA GLU A 267 8.47 -18.99 -14.85
C GLU A 267 7.00 -19.08 -15.26
N LEU A 268 6.73 -18.94 -16.55
CA LEU A 268 5.42 -18.82 -17.17
C LEU A 268 4.66 -17.50 -16.84
N THR A 269 5.28 -16.53 -16.16
CA THR A 269 4.72 -15.16 -16.14
C THR A 269 4.78 -14.58 -17.54
N LYS A 270 3.65 -14.06 -18.04
CA LYS A 270 3.52 -13.40 -19.34
C LYS A 270 3.32 -11.91 -19.16
N PHE A 271 4.21 -11.11 -19.72
CA PHE A 271 4.20 -9.66 -19.64
C PHE A 271 3.27 -8.97 -20.67
N GLY A 272 3.07 -7.66 -20.51
CA GLY A 272 2.18 -6.88 -21.36
C GLY A 272 2.60 -6.81 -22.83
N ASP A 273 3.89 -6.89 -23.12
CA ASP A 273 4.45 -6.98 -24.46
C ASP A 273 4.37 -8.39 -25.09
N GLY A 274 3.86 -9.37 -24.34
CA GLY A 274 3.71 -10.76 -24.75
C GLY A 274 4.92 -11.65 -24.47
N THR A 275 6.01 -11.12 -23.92
CA THR A 275 7.17 -11.94 -23.50
C THR A 275 6.79 -12.83 -22.31
N ILE A 276 7.45 -13.98 -22.20
CA ILE A 276 7.17 -14.98 -21.15
C ILE A 276 8.51 -15.40 -20.52
N ILE A 277 8.52 -15.51 -19.18
CA ILE A 277 9.65 -16.11 -18.47
C ILE A 277 9.68 -17.60 -18.80
N GLY A 278 10.70 -18.04 -19.49
CA GLY A 278 10.93 -19.45 -19.82
C GLY A 278 11.57 -20.24 -18.69
N ASP A 279 12.11 -21.41 -19.02
CA ASP A 279 12.94 -22.25 -18.14
C ASP A 279 14.26 -21.53 -17.84
N VAL A 280 14.34 -20.89 -16.67
CA VAL A 280 15.48 -20.03 -16.30
C VAL A 280 16.62 -20.85 -15.71
N ASP A 281 16.33 -21.91 -14.96
CA ASP A 281 17.32 -22.74 -14.30
C ASP A 281 17.78 -23.93 -15.18
N GLY A 282 17.10 -24.16 -16.33
CA GLY A 282 17.46 -25.16 -17.31
C GLY A 282 17.16 -26.60 -16.86
N ASP A 283 16.25 -26.76 -15.90
CA ASP A 283 15.89 -28.11 -15.37
C ASP A 283 14.88 -28.86 -16.26
N GLY A 284 14.36 -28.21 -17.31
CA GLY A 284 13.37 -28.76 -18.25
C GLY A 284 11.94 -28.73 -17.70
N LYS A 285 11.69 -28.05 -16.59
CA LYS A 285 10.40 -27.91 -15.95
C LYS A 285 10.09 -26.42 -15.75
N THR A 286 8.88 -26.02 -16.08
CA THR A 286 8.42 -24.63 -15.92
C THR A 286 7.13 -24.49 -15.10
N HIS A 287 6.48 -25.61 -14.75
CA HIS A 287 5.24 -25.62 -13.99
C HIS A 287 5.47 -26.31 -12.64
N TYR A 288 5.34 -25.55 -11.55
CA TYR A 288 5.69 -25.98 -10.20
C TYR A 288 4.49 -26.12 -9.25
N MET A 289 3.30 -25.73 -9.66
CA MET A 289 2.10 -25.96 -8.85
C MET A 289 1.87 -27.47 -8.67
N ASN A 290 1.66 -27.90 -7.45
CA ASN A 290 1.40 -29.30 -7.14
C ASN A 290 -0.04 -29.66 -7.54
N MET A 291 -0.18 -30.43 -8.62
CA MET A 291 -1.48 -30.87 -9.16
C MET A 291 -1.91 -32.26 -8.67
N ASN A 292 -1.22 -32.85 -7.70
CA ASN A 292 -1.60 -34.13 -7.10
C ASN A 292 -2.68 -33.93 -6.01
N PRO A 293 -3.96 -34.33 -6.24
CA PRO A 293 -5.04 -34.10 -5.29
C PRO A 293 -4.91 -34.94 -4.00
N SER A 294 -4.02 -35.92 -3.96
CA SER A 294 -3.72 -36.71 -2.76
C SER A 294 -2.60 -36.11 -1.92
N SER A 295 -2.00 -34.99 -2.35
CA SER A 295 -0.94 -34.29 -1.62
C SER A 295 -1.52 -33.22 -0.70
N GLY A 296 -1.00 -33.07 0.51
CA GLY A 296 -1.30 -31.93 1.37
C GLY A 296 -0.91 -30.58 0.76
N ALA A 297 0.04 -30.60 -0.19
CA ALA A 297 0.43 -29.41 -0.96
C ALA A 297 -0.37 -29.22 -2.27
N TYR A 298 -1.50 -29.89 -2.47
CA TYR A 298 -2.33 -29.74 -3.67
C TYR A 298 -2.71 -28.27 -3.92
N GLY A 299 -2.47 -27.78 -5.14
CA GLY A 299 -2.72 -26.39 -5.52
C GLY A 299 -1.69 -25.38 -4.97
N LYS A 300 -0.61 -25.84 -4.34
CA LYS A 300 0.44 -24.99 -3.76
C LYS A 300 1.72 -25.05 -4.61
N VAL A 301 2.49 -23.97 -4.56
CA VAL A 301 3.78 -23.85 -5.25
C VAL A 301 4.88 -23.91 -4.20
N VAL A 302 5.46 -25.07 -4.02
CA VAL A 302 6.48 -25.35 -2.99
C VAL A 302 7.89 -25.49 -3.56
N ASP A 303 8.04 -25.26 -4.85
CA ASP A 303 9.29 -25.41 -5.62
C ASP A 303 9.37 -24.39 -6.75
N GLY A 304 10.48 -24.40 -7.48
CA GLY A 304 10.73 -23.55 -8.64
C GLY A 304 11.25 -22.17 -8.29
N PRO A 305 11.75 -21.44 -9.29
CA PRO A 305 12.31 -20.12 -9.12
C PRO A 305 11.22 -19.07 -8.86
N GLU A 306 11.55 -18.09 -8.05
CA GLU A 306 10.73 -16.90 -7.78
C GLU A 306 11.60 -15.66 -7.97
N PHE A 307 11.02 -14.63 -8.55
CA PHE A 307 11.68 -13.37 -8.85
C PHE A 307 10.90 -12.18 -8.32
N LEU A 308 11.59 -11.07 -8.15
CA LEU A 308 11.02 -9.73 -8.18
C LEU A 308 11.27 -9.15 -9.57
N SER A 309 10.22 -8.84 -10.32
CA SER A 309 10.32 -8.16 -11.60
C SER A 309 9.91 -6.70 -11.49
N ILE A 310 10.62 -5.83 -12.19
CA ILE A 310 10.23 -4.45 -12.46
C ILE A 310 9.62 -4.42 -13.86
N ILE A 311 8.47 -3.81 -13.97
CA ILE A 311 7.65 -3.78 -15.17
C ILE A 311 7.46 -2.31 -15.57
N ASP A 312 7.76 -2.00 -16.82
CA ASP A 312 7.57 -0.69 -17.42
C ASP A 312 6.08 -0.28 -17.42
N GLY A 313 5.78 0.89 -16.88
CA GLY A 313 4.42 1.37 -16.68
C GLY A 313 3.64 1.59 -17.97
N VAL A 314 4.32 1.96 -19.07
CA VAL A 314 3.69 2.25 -20.36
C VAL A 314 3.32 0.99 -21.13
N THR A 315 4.22 0.01 -21.15
CA THR A 315 4.14 -1.16 -22.02
C THR A 315 3.73 -2.45 -21.32
N GLY A 316 3.90 -2.50 -19.99
CA GLY A 316 3.77 -3.75 -19.23
C GLY A 316 4.89 -4.77 -19.49
N ALA A 317 6.01 -4.35 -20.12
CA ALA A 317 7.16 -5.19 -20.38
C ALA A 317 8.06 -5.30 -19.14
N GLU A 318 8.72 -6.45 -18.93
CA GLU A 318 9.75 -6.58 -17.90
C GLU A 318 11.01 -5.79 -18.28
N VAL A 319 11.49 -4.93 -17.38
CA VAL A 319 12.71 -4.12 -17.58
C VAL A 319 13.86 -4.51 -16.67
N ALA A 320 13.57 -5.15 -15.55
CA ALA A 320 14.58 -5.72 -14.64
C ALA A 320 14.02 -6.88 -13.82
N ARG A 321 14.92 -7.76 -13.37
CA ARG A 321 14.56 -8.91 -12.54
C ARG A 321 15.72 -9.27 -11.60
N THR A 322 15.37 -9.73 -10.39
CA THR A 322 16.29 -10.39 -9.47
C THR A 322 15.59 -11.55 -8.76
N ASP A 323 16.35 -12.45 -8.16
CA ASP A 323 15.79 -13.53 -7.37
C ASP A 323 14.99 -12.95 -6.19
N TYR A 324 13.86 -13.57 -5.87
CA TYR A 324 13.10 -13.28 -4.67
C TYR A 324 13.79 -13.89 -3.44
N ILE A 325 13.36 -13.51 -2.23
CA ILE A 325 13.81 -14.12 -0.99
C ILE A 325 13.59 -15.64 -1.06
N PRO A 326 14.63 -16.47 -0.92
CA PRO A 326 14.51 -17.91 -1.12
C PRO A 326 13.66 -18.58 -0.03
N ARG A 327 12.93 -19.62 -0.40
CA ARG A 327 12.15 -20.44 0.55
C ARG A 327 13.04 -21.22 1.53
N GLY A 328 14.29 -21.46 1.18
CA GLY A 328 15.22 -22.28 1.96
C GLY A 328 14.94 -23.80 1.87
N ASP A 329 15.68 -24.56 2.66
CA ASP A 329 15.55 -26.03 2.72
C ASP A 329 14.19 -26.44 3.32
N LYS A 330 13.43 -27.24 2.58
CA LYS A 330 12.10 -27.75 3.00
C LYS A 330 12.09 -28.47 4.34
N LEU A 331 13.20 -29.12 4.71
CA LEU A 331 13.34 -29.82 5.99
C LEU A 331 13.37 -28.85 7.18
N LEU A 332 13.70 -27.59 6.93
CA LEU A 332 13.81 -26.56 7.96
C LEU A 332 12.53 -25.69 8.07
N TRP A 333 11.57 -25.81 7.14
CA TRP A 333 10.41 -24.91 7.08
C TRP A 333 9.58 -24.88 8.36
N VAL A 334 9.30 -26.02 8.99
CA VAL A 334 8.57 -26.06 10.26
C VAL A 334 9.28 -25.26 11.34
N GLY A 335 10.61 -25.40 11.41
CA GLY A 335 11.44 -24.69 12.37
C GLY A 335 11.54 -23.20 12.07
N TYR A 336 11.67 -22.82 10.82
CA TYR A 336 11.93 -21.46 10.37
C TYR A 336 10.64 -20.67 10.09
N TRP A 337 9.78 -21.14 9.17
CA TRP A 337 8.57 -20.42 8.76
C TRP A 337 7.36 -20.67 9.65
N GLY A 338 7.35 -21.78 10.39
CA GLY A 338 6.27 -22.17 11.31
C GLY A 338 5.31 -23.21 10.75
N ASP A 339 5.42 -23.59 9.48
CA ASP A 339 4.68 -24.72 8.89
C ASP A 339 5.53 -25.53 7.90
N GLY A 340 5.08 -26.75 7.58
CA GLY A 340 5.76 -27.64 6.67
C GLY A 340 5.42 -27.37 5.21
N TYR A 341 6.22 -27.99 4.30
CA TYR A 341 6.03 -27.86 2.84
C TYR A 341 4.70 -28.46 2.35
N ASP A 342 4.10 -29.36 3.08
CA ASP A 342 2.80 -29.96 2.81
C ASP A 342 1.63 -29.02 3.10
N TYR A 343 1.82 -28.02 3.95
CA TYR A 343 0.85 -26.96 4.21
C TYR A 343 1.22 -25.66 3.49
N ALA A 344 2.47 -25.23 3.55
CA ALA A 344 3.08 -24.12 2.81
C ALA A 344 2.24 -22.83 2.79
N ASN A 345 1.70 -22.47 3.95
CA ASN A 345 0.90 -21.27 4.10
C ASN A 345 1.75 -20.08 4.59
N ARG A 346 2.49 -20.29 5.70
CA ARG A 346 3.22 -19.19 6.37
C ARG A 346 4.44 -18.72 5.60
N ILE A 347 5.01 -19.58 4.75
CA ILE A 347 6.09 -19.21 3.85
C ILE A 347 5.61 -18.34 2.67
N ASP A 348 4.35 -18.49 2.27
CA ASP A 348 3.72 -17.72 1.19
C ASP A 348 3.02 -16.46 1.73
N ARG A 349 3.64 -15.76 2.67
CA ARG A 349 3.22 -14.48 3.21
C ARG A 349 4.17 -13.39 2.76
N PHE A 350 3.66 -12.45 2.00
CA PHE A 350 4.46 -11.43 1.33
C PHE A 350 3.93 -10.04 1.66
N LEU A 351 4.85 -9.13 1.94
CA LEU A 351 4.57 -7.70 2.03
C LEU A 351 5.56 -6.97 1.13
N MET A 352 5.14 -5.81 0.63
CA MET A 352 5.98 -4.92 -0.18
C MET A 352 5.70 -3.46 0.18
N ALA A 353 6.73 -2.63 0.07
CA ALA A 353 6.63 -1.18 0.23
C ALA A 353 7.74 -0.48 -0.57
N VAL A 354 7.73 0.84 -0.53
CA VAL A 354 8.87 1.69 -0.89
C VAL A 354 9.34 2.47 0.33
N GLY A 355 10.64 2.77 0.41
CA GLY A 355 11.21 3.58 1.48
C GLY A 355 12.39 4.42 1.00
N HIS A 356 12.49 5.65 1.50
CA HIS A 356 13.57 6.59 1.18
C HIS A 356 14.73 6.44 2.17
N PHE A 357 15.54 5.40 1.98
CA PHE A 357 16.61 5.02 2.93
C PHE A 357 17.91 5.83 2.80
N ASN A 358 18.02 6.74 1.83
CA ASN A 358 19.12 7.69 1.75
C ASN A 358 18.71 9.07 2.28
N SER A 359 17.64 9.60 1.76
CA SER A 359 17.00 10.86 2.16
C SER A 359 15.60 10.91 1.54
N GLN A 360 14.72 11.75 2.07
CA GLN A 360 13.37 11.94 1.54
C GLN A 360 13.33 12.46 0.08
N ASN A 361 14.43 13.02 -0.40
CA ASN A 361 14.56 13.57 -1.76
C ASN A 361 15.30 12.62 -2.71
N SER A 362 15.73 11.43 -2.26
CA SER A 362 16.38 10.44 -3.12
C SER A 362 15.35 9.52 -3.77
N ALA A 363 15.75 8.82 -4.85
CA ALA A 363 14.97 7.70 -5.37
C ALA A 363 14.72 6.69 -4.24
N PRO A 364 13.51 6.09 -4.18
CA PRO A 364 13.18 5.13 -3.13
C PRO A 364 13.88 3.79 -3.35
N SER A 365 13.96 3.01 -2.29
CA SER A 365 14.27 1.58 -2.37
C SER A 365 12.99 0.76 -2.33
N ILE A 366 12.98 -0.37 -3.02
CA ILE A 366 11.91 -1.36 -2.97
C ILE A 366 12.14 -2.24 -1.74
N VAL A 367 11.12 -2.40 -0.93
CA VAL A 367 11.10 -3.31 0.22
C VAL A 367 10.32 -4.56 -0.19
N MET A 368 10.97 -5.72 -0.24
CA MET A 368 10.30 -7.00 -0.41
C MET A 368 10.46 -7.87 0.83
N CYS A 369 9.37 -8.53 1.25
CA CYS A 369 9.33 -9.32 2.46
C CYS A 369 8.84 -10.74 2.18
N ARG A 370 9.27 -11.70 3.03
CA ARG A 370 8.74 -13.05 3.11
C ARG A 370 8.56 -13.45 4.56
N GLY A 371 7.38 -13.95 4.91
CA GLY A 371 7.02 -14.36 6.27
C GLY A 371 6.62 -13.19 7.16
N TYR A 372 5.82 -13.47 8.20
CA TYR A 372 5.51 -12.54 9.29
C TYR A 372 4.94 -13.25 10.54
N TYR A 373 4.65 -14.55 10.47
CA TYR A 373 4.12 -15.30 11.62
C TYR A 373 5.21 -15.76 12.59
N LYS A 374 6.32 -16.30 12.07
CA LYS A 374 7.43 -16.78 12.89
C LYS A 374 8.70 -16.03 12.52
N ASN A 375 9.58 -16.61 11.73
CA ASN A 375 10.66 -15.85 11.14
C ASN A 375 10.16 -15.06 9.91
N PHE A 376 10.85 -13.97 9.64
CA PHE A 376 10.62 -13.18 8.45
C PHE A 376 11.94 -12.62 7.92
N GLN A 377 11.94 -12.31 6.64
CA GLN A 377 13.05 -11.69 5.95
C GLN A 377 12.56 -10.46 5.20
N ILE A 378 13.36 -9.42 5.22
CA ILE A 378 13.14 -8.16 4.49
C ILE A 378 14.39 -7.85 3.68
N VAL A 379 14.22 -7.55 2.41
CA VAL A 379 15.30 -7.11 1.53
C VAL A 379 14.95 -5.75 0.94
N ALA A 380 15.86 -4.79 1.07
CA ALA A 380 15.78 -3.54 0.36
C ALA A 380 16.61 -3.60 -0.92
N LEU A 381 16.03 -3.10 -2.01
CA LEU A 381 16.62 -3.09 -3.35
C LEU A 381 16.53 -1.69 -3.93
N ASP A 382 17.63 -1.20 -4.49
CA ASP A 382 17.64 0.02 -5.29
C ASP A 382 17.43 -0.34 -6.75
N TYR A 383 16.59 0.42 -7.45
CA TYR A 383 16.39 0.29 -8.88
C TYR A 383 16.94 1.54 -9.60
N ALA A 384 17.83 1.36 -10.53
CA ALA A 384 18.38 2.45 -11.34
C ALA A 384 18.94 1.90 -12.65
N ASN A 385 18.75 2.62 -13.75
CA ASN A 385 19.30 2.29 -15.07
C ASN A 385 18.98 0.84 -15.49
N GLY A 386 17.78 0.36 -15.26
CA GLY A 386 17.33 -0.99 -15.59
C GLY A 386 17.97 -2.11 -14.74
N LYS A 387 18.52 -1.78 -13.57
CA LYS A 387 19.20 -2.75 -12.71
C LYS A 387 18.72 -2.68 -11.27
N LEU A 388 18.45 -3.84 -10.67
CA LEU A 388 18.22 -4.01 -9.25
C LEU A 388 19.53 -4.29 -8.51
N THR A 389 19.75 -3.57 -7.40
CA THR A 389 20.92 -3.75 -6.55
C THR A 389 20.47 -3.90 -5.10
N LYS A 390 20.89 -5.00 -4.48
CA LYS A 390 20.56 -5.22 -3.06
C LYS A 390 21.28 -4.23 -2.16
N ARG A 391 20.52 -3.44 -1.39
CA ARG A 391 21.01 -2.48 -0.41
C ARG A 391 21.39 -3.20 0.89
N TRP A 392 20.44 -3.91 1.48
CA TRP A 392 20.62 -4.70 2.70
C TRP A 392 19.61 -5.86 2.75
N HIS A 393 19.84 -6.77 3.70
CA HIS A 393 18.98 -7.91 3.98
C HIS A 393 18.87 -8.08 5.50
N PHE A 394 17.66 -8.02 6.01
CA PHE A 394 17.31 -8.34 7.39
C PHE A 394 16.72 -9.76 7.43
N ASP A 395 17.22 -10.58 8.37
CA ASP A 395 16.71 -11.92 8.64
C ASP A 395 16.61 -12.09 10.16
N THR A 396 15.44 -12.48 10.65
CA THR A 396 15.24 -12.73 12.09
C THR A 396 16.13 -13.85 12.63
N TYR A 397 16.57 -14.77 11.77
CA TYR A 397 17.46 -15.86 12.17
C TYR A 397 18.83 -15.76 11.45
N PRO A 398 19.96 -15.93 12.16
CA PRO A 398 20.06 -16.21 13.60
C PRO A 398 20.15 -14.96 14.49
N ASP A 399 20.28 -13.75 13.93
CA ASP A 399 20.86 -12.59 14.64
C ASP A 399 19.82 -11.76 15.41
N TYR A 400 18.53 -11.85 15.04
CA TYR A 400 17.46 -11.02 15.60
C TYR A 400 16.35 -11.87 16.25
N GLN A 401 16.72 -12.72 17.23
CA GLN A 401 15.76 -13.64 17.87
C GLN A 401 14.60 -12.92 18.59
N ASP A 402 14.82 -11.70 19.09
CA ASP A 402 13.79 -10.88 19.75
C ASP A 402 12.73 -10.37 18.75
N TYR A 403 12.98 -10.51 17.44
CA TYR A 403 12.05 -10.14 16.35
C TYR A 403 11.20 -11.31 15.88
N VAL A 404 11.50 -12.53 16.30
CA VAL A 404 10.74 -13.73 15.94
C VAL A 404 9.30 -13.60 16.46
N GLU A 405 8.32 -13.89 15.58
CA GLU A 405 6.88 -13.78 15.87
C GLU A 405 6.39 -12.35 16.14
N GLN A 406 7.10 -11.31 15.67
CA GLN A 406 6.69 -9.91 15.83
C GLN A 406 6.08 -9.28 14.57
N GLY A 407 6.05 -9.99 13.43
CA GLY A 407 5.50 -9.47 12.18
C GLY A 407 3.98 -9.29 12.21
N ASN A 408 3.45 -8.57 11.22
CA ASN A 408 2.02 -8.26 11.09
C ASN A 408 1.56 -8.53 9.64
N HIS A 409 0.26 -8.55 9.37
CA HIS A 409 -0.32 -8.67 8.03
C HIS A 409 -0.14 -7.41 7.17
N ASN A 410 0.35 -6.33 7.72
CA ASN A 410 0.76 -5.13 6.99
C ASN A 410 2.03 -4.52 7.59
N LEU A 411 2.63 -3.61 6.85
CA LEU A 411 3.77 -2.82 7.29
C LEU A 411 3.50 -1.33 7.04
N ALA A 412 4.25 -0.48 7.70
CA ALA A 412 4.29 0.95 7.41
C ALA A 412 5.75 1.40 7.27
N VAL A 413 5.95 2.46 6.49
CA VAL A 413 7.28 3.05 6.27
C VAL A 413 7.20 4.54 6.55
N GLY A 414 8.20 5.10 7.20
CA GLY A 414 8.31 6.53 7.48
C GLY A 414 9.52 6.84 8.36
N ASP A 415 9.96 8.09 8.32
CA ASP A 415 11.01 8.64 9.19
C ASP A 415 10.46 8.72 10.63
N VAL A 416 10.78 7.73 11.45
CA VAL A 416 10.24 7.64 12.81
C VAL A 416 11.17 8.20 13.87
N ASP A 417 12.47 8.28 13.60
CA ASP A 417 13.47 8.77 14.53
C ASP A 417 13.99 10.19 14.21
N GLY A 418 13.54 10.76 13.09
CA GLY A 418 13.81 12.14 12.69
C GLY A 418 15.18 12.34 12.03
N ASP A 419 15.79 11.28 11.48
CA ASP A 419 17.10 11.35 10.83
C ASP A 419 17.01 11.70 9.32
N GLY A 420 15.80 11.89 8.79
CA GLY A 420 15.51 12.23 7.39
C GLY A 420 15.49 11.02 6.46
N LYS A 421 15.45 9.81 6.98
CA LYS A 421 15.34 8.55 6.25
C LYS A 421 14.22 7.71 6.82
N ASP A 422 13.69 6.81 6.01
CA ASP A 422 12.55 5.99 6.42
C ASP A 422 12.99 4.73 7.19
N GLU A 423 12.23 4.37 8.22
CA GLU A 423 12.25 3.09 8.91
C GLU A 423 11.06 2.24 8.49
N ILE A 424 11.13 0.94 8.77
CA ILE A 424 10.07 -0.02 8.50
C ILE A 424 9.44 -0.48 9.81
N ILE A 425 8.18 -0.15 10.04
CA ILE A 425 7.37 -0.75 11.10
C ILE A 425 6.79 -2.06 10.58
N TYR A 426 7.19 -3.18 11.20
CA TYR A 426 6.82 -4.54 10.76
C TYR A 426 6.03 -5.27 11.85
N GLY A 427 4.93 -4.68 12.30
CA GLY A 427 4.13 -5.17 13.42
C GLY A 427 4.60 -4.67 14.77
N ALA A 428 4.95 -5.59 15.66
CA ALA A 428 5.46 -5.31 16.99
C ALA A 428 6.98 -5.02 17.01
N CYS A 429 7.55 -4.62 15.88
CA CYS A 429 8.97 -4.29 15.77
C CYS A 429 9.24 -3.27 14.66
N ALA A 430 10.41 -2.64 14.69
CA ALA A 430 10.89 -1.74 13.66
C ALA A 430 12.30 -2.09 13.18
N ILE A 431 12.55 -1.83 11.89
CA ILE A 431 13.83 -2.01 11.23
C ILE A 431 14.30 -0.65 10.73
N ASP A 432 15.49 -0.25 11.10
CA ASP A 432 16.16 0.98 10.74
C ASP A 432 16.49 1.03 9.22
N HIS A 433 16.58 2.24 8.65
CA HIS A 433 16.93 2.51 7.24
C HIS A 433 18.16 1.75 6.74
N ASN A 434 19.06 1.38 7.65
CA ASN A 434 20.30 0.66 7.34
C ASN A 434 20.15 -0.88 7.40
N GLY A 435 18.93 -1.40 7.59
CA GLY A 435 18.63 -2.83 7.65
C GLY A 435 18.98 -3.49 8.98
N LYS A 436 19.16 -2.72 10.05
CA LYS A 436 19.33 -3.26 11.41
C LYS A 436 18.03 -3.17 12.18
N GLY A 437 17.86 -4.05 13.17
CA GLY A 437 16.74 -3.94 14.09
C GLY A 437 16.81 -2.65 14.90
N LEU A 438 15.71 -1.89 14.93
CA LEU A 438 15.60 -0.67 15.72
C LEU A 438 15.06 -1.00 17.12
N TYR A 439 13.92 -1.66 17.20
CA TYR A 439 13.34 -2.17 18.44
C TYR A 439 12.40 -3.36 18.17
N SER A 440 12.09 -4.09 19.25
CA SER A 440 11.01 -5.08 19.34
C SER A 440 10.22 -4.88 20.63
N THR A 441 8.90 -4.76 20.55
CA THR A 441 8.04 -4.63 21.75
C THR A 441 7.79 -5.96 22.44
N GLY A 442 8.01 -7.09 21.75
CA GLY A 442 7.79 -8.44 22.26
C GLY A 442 6.32 -8.84 22.39
N LEU A 443 5.37 -8.02 21.90
CA LEU A 443 3.93 -8.24 22.06
C LEU A 443 3.37 -9.28 21.08
N GLY A 444 4.15 -9.68 20.08
CA GLY A 444 3.84 -10.75 19.16
C GLY A 444 3.09 -10.31 17.91
N HIS A 445 2.79 -11.30 17.08
CA HIS A 445 2.08 -11.12 15.81
C HIS A 445 0.72 -10.43 15.98
N GLY A 446 0.28 -9.73 14.93
CA GLY A 446 -1.01 -9.08 14.88
C GLY A 446 -1.50 -8.84 13.44
N ASP A 447 -2.73 -8.38 13.30
CA ASP A 447 -3.44 -8.28 12.02
C ASP A 447 -3.52 -6.88 11.44
N ALA A 448 -3.35 -5.85 12.25
CA ALA A 448 -3.44 -4.46 11.79
C ALA A 448 -2.49 -3.55 12.56
N LEU A 449 -1.90 -2.61 11.83
CA LEU A 449 -1.08 -1.54 12.39
C LEU A 449 -1.34 -0.23 11.64
N HIS A 450 -1.11 0.87 12.34
CA HIS A 450 -1.19 2.23 11.81
C HIS A 450 -0.01 3.04 12.33
N LEU A 451 0.70 3.72 11.43
CA LEU A 451 1.75 4.68 11.75
C LEU A 451 1.22 6.09 11.49
N GLY A 452 1.43 7.01 12.42
CA GLY A 452 1.00 8.40 12.23
C GLY A 452 1.16 9.27 13.47
N LYS A 453 0.87 10.55 13.32
CA LYS A 453 0.83 11.52 14.42
C LYS A 453 -0.54 11.49 15.09
N PHE A 454 -0.78 10.52 15.98
CA PHE A 454 -2.08 10.30 16.61
C PHE A 454 -2.27 11.13 17.89
N ASP A 455 -1.20 11.36 18.65
CA ASP A 455 -1.21 12.26 19.79
C ASP A 455 -0.43 13.55 19.43
N PRO A 456 -1.13 14.67 19.14
CA PRO A 456 -0.47 15.91 18.76
C PRO A 456 0.31 16.57 19.90
N THR A 457 0.18 16.08 21.15
CA THR A 457 0.90 16.61 22.33
C THR A 457 2.26 15.94 22.54
N ARG A 458 2.56 14.86 21.82
CA ARG A 458 3.84 14.16 21.84
C ARG A 458 4.68 14.55 20.62
N GLU A 459 5.97 14.57 20.74
CA GLU A 459 6.89 14.64 19.60
C GLU A 459 6.91 13.29 18.85
N GLY A 460 7.38 13.28 17.61
CA GLY A 460 7.50 12.06 16.80
C GLY A 460 6.16 11.43 16.38
N LEU A 461 6.26 10.27 15.76
CA LEU A 461 5.14 9.46 15.30
C LEU A 461 4.78 8.39 16.35
N GLN A 462 3.58 7.86 16.24
CA GLN A 462 3.10 6.75 17.05
C GLN A 462 2.66 5.59 16.15
N VAL A 463 2.82 4.37 16.66
CA VAL A 463 2.21 3.17 16.08
C VAL A 463 1.01 2.78 16.93
N VAL A 464 -0.10 2.42 16.28
CA VAL A 464 -1.23 1.74 16.92
C VAL A 464 -1.37 0.38 16.27
N THR A 465 -1.32 -0.68 17.06
CA THR A 465 -1.41 -2.06 16.57
C THR A 465 -2.21 -2.94 17.50
N CYS A 466 -2.73 -4.04 16.97
CA CYS A 466 -3.41 -5.08 17.73
C CYS A 466 -2.68 -6.42 17.58
N HIS A 467 -2.86 -7.31 18.54
CA HIS A 467 -2.09 -8.54 18.68
C HIS A 467 -2.98 -9.77 18.89
N GLU A 468 -2.55 -10.93 18.37
CA GLU A 468 -3.31 -12.18 18.40
C GLU A 468 -3.07 -13.00 19.68
N SER A 469 -1.86 -12.96 20.26
CA SER A 469 -1.47 -13.93 21.28
C SER A 469 -1.55 -13.37 22.70
N PRO A 470 -2.59 -13.74 23.51
CA PRO A 470 -2.74 -13.27 24.89
C PRO A 470 -1.54 -13.53 25.78
N SER A 471 -0.84 -14.65 25.56
CA SER A 471 0.35 -14.99 26.33
C SER A 471 1.56 -14.08 26.08
N LYS A 472 1.54 -13.34 24.96
CA LYS A 472 2.59 -12.38 24.59
C LYS A 472 2.16 -10.96 24.92
N TYR A 473 0.99 -10.53 24.48
CA TYR A 473 0.56 -9.14 24.63
C TYR A 473 0.13 -8.79 26.07
N GLY A 474 -0.28 -9.76 26.91
CA GLY A 474 -0.70 -9.51 28.29
C GLY A 474 -1.88 -8.52 28.37
N ASN A 475 -1.63 -7.29 28.83
CA ASN A 475 -2.66 -6.24 28.90
C ASN A 475 -2.68 -5.29 27.67
N ASN A 476 -1.90 -5.58 26.64
CA ASN A 476 -1.69 -4.72 25.48
C ASN A 476 -2.20 -5.39 24.19
N GLY A 477 -3.39 -6.02 24.22
CA GLY A 477 -4.00 -6.64 23.05
C GLY A 477 -4.26 -5.65 21.91
N LEU A 478 -4.64 -4.41 22.24
CA LEU A 478 -4.55 -3.22 21.41
C LEU A 478 -3.66 -2.22 22.13
N GLU A 479 -2.68 -1.64 21.46
CA GLU A 479 -1.78 -0.69 22.09
C GLU A 479 -1.36 0.45 21.17
N MET A 480 -0.82 1.51 21.77
CA MET A 480 -0.10 2.59 21.10
C MET A 480 1.29 2.72 21.70
N HIS A 481 2.29 2.74 20.85
CA HIS A 481 3.68 2.97 21.26
C HIS A 481 4.34 4.12 20.46
N ASP A 482 5.43 4.63 21.01
CA ASP A 482 6.31 5.56 20.33
C ASP A 482 7.02 4.88 19.16
N ALA A 483 6.91 5.46 17.97
CA ALA A 483 7.38 4.81 16.74
C ALA A 483 8.91 4.73 16.62
N ALA A 484 9.65 5.62 17.30
CA ALA A 484 11.12 5.61 17.29
C ALA A 484 11.72 4.62 18.30
N THR A 485 11.03 4.38 19.41
CA THR A 485 11.60 3.66 20.55
C THR A 485 10.91 2.35 20.90
N GLY A 486 9.66 2.15 20.46
CA GLY A 486 8.83 1.01 20.88
C GLY A 486 8.28 1.14 22.30
N GLU A 487 8.45 2.29 22.97
CA GLU A 487 7.91 2.51 24.32
C GLU A 487 6.39 2.53 24.30
N ILE A 488 5.75 1.65 25.08
CA ILE A 488 4.29 1.58 25.15
C ILE A 488 3.73 2.81 25.86
N ILE A 489 2.88 3.55 25.15
CA ILE A 489 2.22 4.76 25.63
C ILE A 489 0.95 4.41 26.39
N PHE A 490 0.14 3.53 25.82
CA PHE A 490 -0.99 2.90 26.51
C PHE A 490 -1.33 1.55 25.87
N GLY A 491 -2.02 0.69 26.62
CA GLY A 491 -2.55 -0.56 26.14
C GLY A 491 -3.97 -0.81 26.63
N VAL A 492 -4.71 -1.62 25.90
CA VAL A 492 -6.04 -2.12 26.24
C VAL A 492 -5.98 -3.63 26.23
N SER A 493 -6.49 -4.27 27.28
CA SER A 493 -6.55 -5.73 27.36
C SER A 493 -7.43 -6.28 26.23
N GLY A 494 -7.01 -7.40 25.65
CA GLY A 494 -7.80 -8.19 24.74
C GLY A 494 -8.72 -9.20 25.42
N ASP A 495 -8.81 -9.17 26.77
CA ASP A 495 -9.57 -10.09 27.61
C ASP A 495 -9.27 -11.59 27.37
N GLY A 496 -8.07 -11.87 26.84
CA GLY A 496 -7.59 -13.22 26.55
C GLY A 496 -7.95 -13.73 25.15
N ASP A 497 -8.44 -12.85 24.28
CA ASP A 497 -8.83 -13.15 22.90
C ASP A 497 -7.85 -12.56 21.88
N ASP A 498 -7.87 -13.11 20.68
CA ASP A 498 -7.26 -12.54 19.49
C ASP A 498 -7.93 -11.21 19.13
N ILE A 499 -7.13 -10.13 18.95
CA ILE A 499 -7.62 -8.83 18.50
C ILE A 499 -7.34 -8.70 17.01
N GLY A 500 -8.30 -9.15 16.20
CA GLY A 500 -8.13 -9.27 14.76
C GLY A 500 -8.03 -7.95 13.98
N ARG A 501 -8.55 -6.82 14.50
CA ARG A 501 -8.52 -5.53 13.79
C ARG A 501 -8.49 -4.34 14.75
N CYS A 502 -7.80 -3.29 14.34
CA CYS A 502 -7.86 -1.99 15.00
C CYS A 502 -7.93 -0.86 13.96
N MET A 503 -8.39 0.29 14.39
CA MET A 503 -8.36 1.52 13.62
C MET A 503 -8.13 2.70 14.55
N VAL A 504 -7.31 3.64 14.10
CA VAL A 504 -7.05 4.89 14.80
C VAL A 504 -7.18 6.05 13.82
N CYS A 505 -7.74 7.16 14.28
CA CYS A 505 -7.66 8.43 13.56
C CYS A 505 -7.60 9.58 14.56
N LEU A 506 -7.04 10.70 14.11
CA LEU A 506 -7.07 11.95 14.86
C LEU A 506 -8.47 12.55 14.74
N LEU A 507 -9.23 12.52 15.83
CA LEU A 507 -10.53 13.20 15.91
C LEU A 507 -10.31 14.62 16.46
N TYR A 508 -10.43 15.61 15.59
CA TYR A 508 -10.61 16.99 16.02
C TYR A 508 -12.05 17.16 16.52
N THR A 509 -12.23 17.17 17.83
CA THR A 509 -13.49 17.67 18.39
C THR A 509 -13.40 19.20 18.40
N SER A 510 -14.23 19.83 17.57
CA SER A 510 -14.49 21.27 17.60
C SER A 510 -15.13 21.69 18.92
#